data_42be36f6e853e2a34b9281c4bae57bb2
#
_entry.id   42be36f6e853e2a34b9281c4bae57bb2
#
_cell.length_a   1.000
_cell.length_b   1.000
_cell.length_c   1.000
_cell.angle_alpha   90.00
_cell.angle_beta   90.00
_cell.angle_gamma   90.00
#
_symmetry.space_group_name_H-M   'P 1'
#
loop_
_entity.id
_entity.type
_entity.pdbx_description
1 polymer ?
#
loop_
_entity_poly.entity_id
_entity_poly.type
_entity_poly.pdbx_seq_one_letter_code
_entity_poly.pdbx_strand_id
1 'polypeptide(L)'
;QEMSAERFIDIPEEVQEIYKIWRPTPLVRATGLEKALGTPAKIYFKNESVSPAGSHKPNTAVPQAYYNYKQGIKHLTTETGAGQWGASIAFAAKHFGIDLQVFMVKVSYEQKPYRRLMMNTWGAECIASPSTLTASGRAALERDPNCSGSLGLAISEAIEVALQHPEDTRYCLGSVLNHVILHQTVIGQEAVVQMEMADAEPDVVIGCFGGGSNFAGLGFPFLRKNLTEGKKIRIVAVEPSSCPKLTRGSFQYDFGDVAGFTPLLPMYTLGHDSVSYTHLTLP
;
A
#
# COMPACT_ATOMS: atom_id res chain seq x y z
N GLN A 1 17.91 -2.51 -1.75
CA GLN A 1 17.74 -1.05 -1.65
C GLN A 1 17.52 -0.60 -0.19
N GLU A 2 16.63 -1.21 0.55
CA GLU A 2 16.31 -0.83 1.94
C GLU A 2 17.51 -0.93 2.93
N MET A 3 18.58 -1.61 2.55
CA MET A 3 19.82 -1.71 3.32
C MET A 3 20.88 -0.71 2.85
N SER A 4 20.57 0.15 1.88
CA SER A 4 21.50 1.17 1.37
C SER A 4 21.71 2.28 2.39
N ALA A 5 22.94 2.78 2.50
CA ALA A 5 23.31 3.97 3.24
C ALA A 5 23.26 5.24 2.35
N GLU A 6 22.92 5.12 1.08
CA GLU A 6 22.83 6.24 0.15
C GLU A 6 21.63 7.13 0.48
N ARG A 7 21.86 8.45 0.39
CA ARG A 7 20.81 9.45 0.64
C ARG A 7 19.65 9.37 -0.34
N PHE A 8 19.96 9.07 -1.59
CA PHE A 8 19.01 8.89 -2.68
C PHE A 8 19.36 7.60 -3.41
N ILE A 9 18.33 6.88 -3.81
CA ILE A 9 18.43 5.67 -4.60
C ILE A 9 17.77 5.95 -5.94
N ASP A 10 18.51 5.73 -7.02
CA ASP A 10 17.99 5.97 -8.37
C ASP A 10 16.82 5.05 -8.69
N ILE A 11 15.79 5.62 -9.28
CA ILE A 11 14.65 4.86 -9.81
C ILE A 11 15.07 4.31 -11.17
N PRO A 12 14.98 2.99 -11.42
CA PRO A 12 15.32 2.40 -12.72
C PRO A 12 14.57 3.07 -13.87
N GLU A 13 15.23 3.20 -15.02
CA GLU A 13 14.66 3.90 -16.19
C GLU A 13 13.33 3.28 -16.63
N GLU A 14 13.23 1.95 -16.66
CA GLU A 14 12.00 1.23 -17.04
C GLU A 14 10.83 1.53 -16.07
N VAL A 15 11.13 1.75 -14.79
CA VAL A 15 10.14 2.17 -13.79
C VAL A 15 9.73 3.62 -14.03
N GLN A 16 10.69 4.50 -14.32
CA GLN A 16 10.42 5.91 -14.62
C GLN A 16 9.53 6.07 -15.87
N GLU A 17 9.76 5.26 -16.92
CA GLU A 17 8.93 5.29 -18.13
C GLU A 17 7.46 4.97 -17.81
N ILE A 18 7.20 3.98 -16.96
CA ILE A 18 5.83 3.67 -16.52
C ILE A 18 5.27 4.79 -15.64
N TYR A 19 6.09 5.38 -14.76
CA TYR A 19 5.67 6.50 -13.92
C TYR A 19 5.19 7.72 -14.72
N LYS A 20 5.75 7.99 -15.89
CA LYS A 20 5.32 9.10 -16.77
C LYS A 20 3.85 9.05 -17.16
N ILE A 21 3.18 7.89 -17.02
CA ILE A 21 1.73 7.77 -17.28
C ILE A 21 0.91 8.66 -16.33
N TRP A 22 1.36 8.85 -15.08
CA TRP A 22 0.59 9.63 -14.09
C TRP A 22 1.41 10.58 -13.23
N ARG A 23 2.73 10.50 -13.26
CA ARG A 23 3.61 11.37 -12.47
C ARG A 23 4.25 12.47 -13.30
N PRO A 24 4.53 13.64 -12.72
CA PRO A 24 4.25 14.01 -11.32
C PRO A 24 2.75 14.17 -11.04
N THR A 25 2.29 13.71 -9.87
CA THR A 25 0.90 13.88 -9.47
C THR A 25 0.62 15.32 -9.02
N PRO A 26 -0.61 15.86 -9.20
CA PRO A 26 -0.89 17.24 -8.85
C PRO A 26 -0.81 17.53 -7.35
N LEU A 27 -0.26 18.66 -6.97
CA LEU A 27 -0.49 19.31 -5.70
C LEU A 27 -1.58 20.37 -5.90
N VAL A 28 -2.71 20.22 -5.21
CA VAL A 28 -3.89 21.07 -5.43
C VAL A 28 -4.23 21.84 -4.17
N ARG A 29 -4.47 23.15 -4.32
CA ARG A 29 -4.97 23.95 -3.20
C ARG A 29 -6.49 23.75 -3.02
N ALA A 30 -6.88 23.40 -1.81
CA ALA A 30 -8.26 23.08 -1.44
C ALA A 30 -9.06 24.33 -1.00
N THR A 31 -9.16 25.33 -1.88
CA THR A 31 -9.82 26.62 -1.57
C THR A 31 -11.27 26.49 -1.14
N GLY A 32 -11.99 25.49 -1.70
CA GLY A 32 -13.36 25.17 -1.27
C GLY A 32 -13.44 24.68 0.17
N LEU A 33 -12.49 23.84 0.59
CA LEU A 33 -12.39 23.34 1.96
C LEU A 33 -11.98 24.45 2.93
N GLU A 34 -10.99 25.29 2.57
CA GLU A 34 -10.60 26.46 3.34
C GLU A 34 -11.81 27.36 3.66
N LYS A 35 -12.61 27.65 2.62
CA LYS A 35 -13.82 28.45 2.76
C LYS A 35 -14.88 27.77 3.64
N ALA A 36 -15.11 26.47 3.43
CA ALA A 36 -16.10 25.71 4.21
C ALA A 36 -15.75 25.66 5.72
N LEU A 37 -14.47 25.60 6.04
CA LEU A 37 -13.97 25.59 7.41
C LEU A 37 -13.85 26.99 8.02
N GLY A 38 -13.96 28.05 7.24
CA GLY A 38 -13.75 29.44 7.71
C GLY A 38 -12.33 29.67 8.26
N THR A 39 -11.34 28.96 7.74
CA THR A 39 -9.96 29.01 8.26
C THR A 39 -9.06 29.91 7.41
N PRO A 40 -8.10 30.64 8.01
CA PRO A 40 -7.05 31.35 7.29
C PRO A 40 -5.94 30.43 6.78
N ALA A 41 -5.93 29.17 7.19
CA ALA A 41 -4.91 28.20 6.78
C ALA A 41 -5.00 27.91 5.28
N LYS A 42 -3.85 27.84 4.61
CA LYS A 42 -3.74 27.38 3.23
C LYS A 42 -3.69 25.86 3.22
N ILE A 43 -4.70 25.21 2.64
CA ILE A 43 -4.82 23.74 2.62
C ILE A 43 -4.46 23.23 1.24
N TYR A 44 -3.49 22.32 1.17
CA TYR A 44 -3.09 21.63 -0.06
C TYR A 44 -3.30 20.13 0.10
N PHE A 45 -3.59 19.44 -1.00
CA PHE A 45 -3.58 17.99 -1.03
C PHE A 45 -2.80 17.47 -2.24
N LYS A 46 -1.99 16.45 -2.00
CA LYS A 46 -1.27 15.72 -3.03
C LYS A 46 -2.21 14.67 -3.62
N ASN A 47 -2.59 14.82 -4.87
CA ASN A 47 -3.63 14.01 -5.49
C ASN A 47 -3.05 12.74 -6.16
N GLU A 48 -2.94 11.66 -5.42
CA GLU A 48 -2.51 10.35 -5.92
C GLU A 48 -3.64 9.55 -6.62
N SER A 49 -4.88 10.08 -6.66
CA SER A 49 -6.00 9.40 -7.32
C SER A 49 -5.93 9.41 -8.85
N VAL A 50 -5.03 10.20 -9.42
CA VAL A 50 -4.81 10.30 -10.87
C VAL A 50 -4.05 9.11 -11.45
N SER A 51 -3.54 8.22 -10.63
CA SER A 51 -2.88 6.99 -11.08
C SER A 51 -3.87 6.03 -11.74
N PRO A 52 -3.40 5.10 -12.58
CA PRO A 52 -4.28 4.11 -13.25
C PRO A 52 -5.14 3.28 -12.29
N ALA A 53 -4.66 3.03 -11.07
CA ALA A 53 -5.43 2.30 -10.04
C ALA A 53 -6.21 3.22 -9.08
N GLY A 54 -6.15 4.54 -9.27
CA GLY A 54 -6.86 5.52 -8.44
C GLY A 54 -6.32 5.66 -7.02
N SER A 55 -5.03 5.39 -6.79
CA SER A 55 -4.37 5.48 -5.48
C SER A 55 -2.85 5.65 -5.60
N HIS A 56 -2.17 5.85 -4.44
CA HIS A 56 -0.70 5.91 -4.37
C HIS A 56 -0.01 4.56 -4.59
N LYS A 57 -0.73 3.46 -4.56
CA LYS A 57 -0.13 2.11 -4.54
C LYS A 57 0.66 1.73 -5.81
N PRO A 58 0.36 2.21 -7.02
CA PRO A 58 1.19 1.95 -8.19
C PRO A 58 2.65 2.37 -8.04
N ASN A 59 2.94 3.35 -7.17
CA ASN A 59 4.32 3.80 -6.91
C ASN A 59 5.22 2.71 -6.31
N THR A 60 4.67 1.73 -5.65
CA THR A 60 5.42 0.56 -5.17
C THR A 60 5.14 -0.69 -6.02
N ALA A 61 3.96 -0.80 -6.62
CA ALA A 61 3.61 -1.94 -7.45
C ALA A 61 4.54 -2.07 -8.67
N VAL A 62 4.82 -0.95 -9.34
CA VAL A 62 5.69 -0.94 -10.53
C VAL A 62 7.12 -1.38 -10.18
N PRO A 63 7.82 -0.83 -9.18
CA PRO A 63 9.14 -1.31 -8.79
C PRO A 63 9.12 -2.77 -8.33
N GLN A 64 8.12 -3.22 -7.58
CA GLN A 64 8.04 -4.62 -7.15
C GLN A 64 7.92 -5.57 -8.35
N ALA A 65 7.04 -5.28 -9.31
CA ALA A 65 6.93 -6.07 -10.53
C ALA A 65 8.22 -6.03 -11.35
N TYR A 66 8.84 -4.85 -11.51
CA TYR A 66 10.12 -4.68 -12.20
C TYR A 66 11.23 -5.56 -11.62
N TYR A 67 11.47 -5.51 -10.31
CA TYR A 67 12.53 -6.28 -9.69
C TYR A 67 12.28 -7.79 -9.76
N ASN A 68 11.04 -8.22 -9.63
CA ASN A 68 10.68 -9.62 -9.84
C ASN A 68 10.90 -10.05 -11.31
N TYR A 69 10.50 -9.23 -12.27
CA TYR A 69 10.79 -9.46 -13.69
C TYR A 69 12.29 -9.60 -13.96
N LYS A 70 13.13 -8.71 -13.42
CA LYS A 70 14.60 -8.76 -13.58
C LYS A 70 15.23 -10.01 -12.94
N GLN A 71 14.57 -10.62 -11.96
CA GLN A 71 14.97 -11.89 -11.35
C GLN A 71 14.44 -13.12 -12.11
N GLY A 72 13.71 -12.92 -13.20
CA GLY A 72 13.13 -14.02 -14.00
C GLY A 72 11.88 -14.65 -13.41
N ILE A 73 11.26 -14.02 -12.41
CA ILE A 73 10.02 -14.49 -11.78
C ILE A 73 8.88 -14.43 -12.80
N LYS A 74 8.04 -15.46 -12.82
CA LYS A 74 6.95 -15.63 -13.76
C LYS A 74 5.57 -15.40 -13.16
N HIS A 75 5.44 -15.64 -11.86
CA HIS A 75 4.17 -15.56 -11.16
C HIS A 75 4.29 -14.71 -9.90
N LEU A 76 3.31 -13.85 -9.68
CA LEU A 76 3.17 -13.10 -8.43
C LEU A 76 1.90 -13.53 -7.73
N THR A 77 1.95 -13.58 -6.41
CA THR A 77 0.78 -13.71 -5.55
C THR A 77 0.69 -12.53 -4.61
N THR A 78 -0.53 -12.16 -4.26
CA THR A 78 -0.75 -11.08 -3.30
C THR A 78 -2.15 -11.16 -2.70
N GLU A 79 -2.33 -10.45 -1.60
CA GLU A 79 -3.64 -10.18 -1.02
C GLU A 79 -4.17 -8.84 -1.49
N THR A 80 -5.47 -8.60 -1.26
CA THR A 80 -6.03 -7.26 -1.30
C THR A 80 -7.27 -7.16 -0.41
N GLY A 81 -7.37 -6.09 0.36
CA GLY A 81 -8.57 -5.78 1.14
C GLY A 81 -9.69 -5.30 0.24
N ALA A 82 -9.73 -3.99 -0.01
CA ALA A 82 -10.76 -3.34 -0.84
C ALA A 82 -10.48 -3.33 -2.35
N GLY A 83 -9.39 -3.97 -2.79
CA GLY A 83 -9.01 -4.11 -4.19
C GLY A 83 -8.04 -3.07 -4.73
N GLN A 84 -7.67 -2.04 -3.97
CA GLN A 84 -6.74 -1.01 -4.47
C GLN A 84 -5.33 -1.55 -4.70
N TRP A 85 -4.81 -2.37 -3.79
CA TRP A 85 -3.51 -2.98 -3.96
C TRP A 85 -3.52 -4.01 -5.09
N GLY A 86 -4.49 -4.92 -5.11
CA GLY A 86 -4.65 -5.89 -6.19
C GLY A 86 -4.70 -5.24 -7.57
N ALA A 87 -5.50 -4.16 -7.74
CA ALA A 87 -5.56 -3.41 -8.98
C ALA A 87 -4.20 -2.77 -9.34
N SER A 88 -3.45 -2.25 -8.36
CA SER A 88 -2.15 -1.61 -8.60
C SER A 88 -1.10 -2.60 -9.08
N ILE A 89 -1.01 -3.77 -8.44
CA ILE A 89 -0.04 -4.79 -8.83
C ILE A 89 -0.46 -5.49 -10.13
N ALA A 90 -1.78 -5.63 -10.41
CA ALA A 90 -2.27 -6.13 -11.69
C ALA A 90 -1.86 -5.22 -12.85
N PHE A 91 -2.00 -3.90 -12.69
CA PHE A 91 -1.49 -2.92 -13.64
C PHE A 91 0.01 -3.10 -13.88
N ALA A 92 0.80 -3.20 -12.81
CA ALA A 92 2.25 -3.32 -12.91
C ALA A 92 2.69 -4.67 -13.53
N ALA A 93 2.12 -5.78 -13.09
CA ALA A 93 2.42 -7.11 -13.60
C ALA A 93 2.16 -7.22 -15.11
N LYS A 94 1.07 -6.58 -15.59
CA LYS A 94 0.75 -6.52 -17.02
C LYS A 94 1.85 -5.87 -17.87
N HIS A 95 2.49 -4.81 -17.35
CA HIS A 95 3.59 -4.13 -18.06
C HIS A 95 4.82 -5.03 -18.23
N PHE A 96 5.07 -5.93 -17.28
CA PHE A 96 6.25 -6.81 -17.30
C PHE A 96 5.93 -8.25 -17.76
N GLY A 97 4.68 -8.53 -18.16
CA GLY A 97 4.28 -9.86 -18.64
C GLY A 97 4.38 -10.95 -17.56
N ILE A 98 4.11 -10.60 -16.31
CA ILE A 98 4.11 -11.51 -15.17
C ILE A 98 2.67 -11.89 -14.85
N ASP A 99 2.39 -13.18 -14.67
CA ASP A 99 1.09 -13.67 -14.22
C ASP A 99 0.85 -13.28 -12.76
N LEU A 100 -0.40 -12.97 -12.43
CA LEU A 100 -0.75 -12.51 -11.07
C LEU A 100 -2.01 -13.19 -10.54
N GLN A 101 -1.90 -13.70 -9.32
CA GLN A 101 -3.02 -14.22 -8.54
C GLN A 101 -3.26 -13.34 -7.30
N VAL A 102 -4.50 -12.88 -7.11
CA VAL A 102 -4.89 -11.94 -6.06
C VAL A 102 -5.95 -12.54 -5.16
N PHE A 103 -5.65 -12.73 -3.88
CA PHE A 103 -6.61 -13.13 -2.87
C PHE A 103 -7.32 -11.89 -2.30
N MET A 104 -8.58 -11.70 -2.66
CA MET A 104 -9.36 -10.54 -2.23
C MET A 104 -10.31 -10.91 -1.10
N VAL A 105 -10.29 -10.14 -0.02
CA VAL A 105 -11.20 -10.33 1.12
C VAL A 105 -12.64 -10.45 0.63
N LYS A 106 -13.32 -11.56 0.98
CA LYS A 106 -14.63 -11.99 0.43
C LYS A 106 -15.69 -10.91 0.48
N VAL A 107 -15.84 -10.22 1.62
CA VAL A 107 -16.83 -9.14 1.72
C VAL A 107 -16.58 -8.02 0.71
N SER A 108 -15.33 -7.67 0.45
CA SER A 108 -14.98 -6.67 -0.56
C SER A 108 -15.09 -7.23 -1.99
N TYR A 109 -14.77 -8.49 -2.20
CA TYR A 109 -14.95 -9.18 -3.48
C TYR A 109 -16.40 -9.12 -3.96
N GLU A 110 -17.35 -9.29 -3.04
CA GLU A 110 -18.77 -9.22 -3.32
C GLU A 110 -19.27 -7.78 -3.49
N GLN A 111 -18.87 -6.86 -2.59
CA GLN A 111 -19.36 -5.48 -2.57
C GLN A 111 -18.72 -4.56 -3.62
N LYS A 112 -17.53 -4.90 -4.12
CA LYS A 112 -16.74 -4.05 -5.03
C LYS A 112 -16.40 -4.76 -6.35
N PRO A 113 -17.41 -5.16 -7.14
CA PRO A 113 -17.20 -5.95 -8.37
C PRO A 113 -16.33 -5.23 -9.40
N TYR A 114 -16.36 -3.89 -9.46
CA TYR A 114 -15.55 -3.12 -10.41
C TYR A 114 -14.03 -3.24 -10.14
N ARG A 115 -13.61 -3.45 -8.89
CA ARG A 115 -12.20 -3.69 -8.58
C ARG A 115 -11.72 -5.03 -9.14
N ARG A 116 -12.55 -6.07 -9.00
CA ARG A 116 -12.27 -7.38 -9.60
C ARG A 116 -12.21 -7.28 -11.12
N LEU A 117 -13.18 -6.62 -11.75
CA LEU A 117 -13.21 -6.42 -13.20
C LEU A 117 -11.95 -5.70 -13.69
N MET A 118 -11.49 -4.68 -12.97
CA MET A 118 -10.26 -3.96 -13.29
C MET A 118 -9.04 -4.88 -13.22
N MET A 119 -8.89 -5.69 -12.17
CA MET A 119 -7.81 -6.67 -12.05
C MET A 119 -7.84 -7.68 -13.20
N ASN A 120 -9.01 -8.24 -13.51
CA ASN A 120 -9.17 -9.18 -14.62
C ASN A 120 -8.86 -8.54 -15.99
N THR A 121 -9.21 -7.27 -16.19
CA THR A 121 -8.88 -6.53 -17.43
C THR A 121 -7.38 -6.41 -17.64
N TRP A 122 -6.60 -6.32 -16.57
CA TRP A 122 -5.14 -6.34 -16.62
C TRP A 122 -4.54 -7.76 -16.59
N GLY A 123 -5.39 -8.80 -16.65
CA GLY A 123 -4.96 -10.19 -16.76
C GLY A 123 -4.70 -10.90 -15.43
N ALA A 124 -5.02 -10.29 -14.30
CA ALA A 124 -4.87 -10.95 -13.01
C ALA A 124 -6.06 -11.88 -12.72
N GLU A 125 -5.79 -13.00 -12.04
CA GLU A 125 -6.80 -13.86 -11.46
C GLU A 125 -7.17 -13.35 -10.06
N CYS A 126 -8.42 -12.93 -9.86
CA CYS A 126 -8.89 -12.45 -8.56
C CYS A 126 -9.79 -13.50 -7.88
N ILE A 127 -9.37 -13.97 -6.71
CA ILE A 127 -9.97 -15.05 -5.94
C ILE A 127 -10.54 -14.49 -4.64
N ALA A 128 -11.76 -14.89 -4.25
CA ALA A 128 -12.32 -14.55 -2.95
C ALA A 128 -11.58 -15.30 -1.82
N SER A 129 -11.14 -14.59 -0.79
CA SER A 129 -10.53 -15.16 0.42
C SER A 129 -11.51 -15.07 1.61
N PRO A 130 -11.81 -16.20 2.34
CA PRO A 130 -11.18 -17.51 2.22
C PRO A 130 -11.58 -18.29 0.96
N SER A 131 -10.64 -19.05 0.44
CA SER A 131 -10.84 -19.93 -0.72
C SER A 131 -10.64 -21.41 -0.36
N THR A 132 -11.05 -22.31 -1.25
CA THR A 132 -10.77 -23.74 -1.13
C THR A 132 -9.41 -24.15 -1.71
N LEU A 133 -8.68 -23.22 -2.31
CA LEU A 133 -7.40 -23.49 -2.98
C LEU A 133 -6.26 -23.77 -2.01
N THR A 134 -6.29 -23.12 -0.85
CA THR A 134 -5.23 -23.15 0.15
C THR A 134 -5.66 -23.92 1.41
N ALA A 135 -4.71 -24.41 2.18
CA ALA A 135 -5.01 -25.05 3.48
C ALA A 135 -5.55 -24.01 4.49
N SER A 136 -4.97 -22.81 4.49
CA SER A 136 -5.40 -21.69 5.33
C SER A 136 -6.86 -21.29 5.04
N GLY A 137 -7.24 -21.20 3.78
CA GLY A 137 -8.60 -20.88 3.36
C GLY A 137 -9.60 -21.98 3.71
N ARG A 138 -9.26 -23.26 3.46
CA ARG A 138 -10.09 -24.40 3.84
C ARG A 138 -10.33 -24.46 5.35
N ALA A 139 -9.27 -24.32 6.14
CA ALA A 139 -9.39 -24.33 7.63
C ALA A 139 -10.28 -23.18 8.14
N ALA A 140 -10.28 -22.03 7.49
CA ALA A 140 -11.18 -20.94 7.84
C ALA A 140 -12.64 -21.25 7.49
N LEU A 141 -12.90 -21.84 6.32
CA LEU A 141 -14.24 -22.24 5.88
C LEU A 141 -14.80 -23.42 6.69
N GLU A 142 -13.96 -24.34 7.17
CA GLU A 142 -14.37 -25.41 8.07
C GLU A 142 -14.83 -24.87 9.44
N ARG A 143 -14.15 -23.83 9.95
CA ARG A 143 -14.52 -23.16 11.21
C ARG A 143 -15.80 -22.35 11.07
N ASP A 144 -15.92 -21.61 9.96
CA ASP A 144 -17.09 -20.79 9.64
C ASP A 144 -17.33 -20.77 8.12
N PRO A 145 -18.28 -21.55 7.60
CA PRO A 145 -18.64 -21.54 6.17
C PRO A 145 -19.10 -20.18 5.65
N ASN A 146 -19.55 -19.28 6.53
CA ASN A 146 -19.98 -17.93 6.19
C ASN A 146 -18.89 -16.87 6.45
N CYS A 147 -17.66 -17.28 6.70
CA CYS A 147 -16.55 -16.36 6.97
C CYS A 147 -16.47 -15.26 5.90
N SER A 148 -16.49 -14.02 6.33
CA SER A 148 -16.39 -12.83 5.46
C SER A 148 -14.97 -12.56 4.96
N GLY A 149 -13.99 -13.30 5.49
CA GLY A 149 -12.58 -13.12 5.24
C GLY A 149 -11.94 -12.00 6.06
N SER A 150 -10.62 -12.00 6.07
CA SER A 150 -9.80 -10.94 6.67
C SER A 150 -8.56 -10.70 5.81
N LEU A 151 -7.91 -9.54 5.98
CA LEU A 151 -6.68 -9.28 5.25
C LEU A 151 -5.57 -10.25 5.67
N GLY A 152 -5.44 -10.52 6.96
CA GLY A 152 -4.45 -11.47 7.48
C GLY A 152 -4.62 -12.88 6.91
N LEU A 153 -5.88 -13.34 6.71
CA LEU A 153 -6.14 -14.61 6.07
C LEU A 153 -5.79 -14.59 4.58
N ALA A 154 -6.15 -13.52 3.87
CA ALA A 154 -5.80 -13.38 2.46
C ALA A 154 -4.27 -13.32 2.24
N ILE A 155 -3.52 -12.71 3.18
CA ILE A 155 -2.05 -12.76 3.21
C ILE A 155 -1.56 -14.20 3.36
N SER A 156 -2.11 -14.95 4.32
CA SER A 156 -1.73 -16.35 4.54
C SER A 156 -1.95 -17.19 3.28
N GLU A 157 -3.10 -17.04 2.61
CA GLU A 157 -3.39 -17.76 1.36
C GLU A 157 -2.40 -17.41 0.22
N ALA A 158 -2.11 -16.12 0.04
CA ALA A 158 -1.17 -15.67 -0.98
C ALA A 158 0.26 -16.16 -0.73
N ILE A 159 0.72 -16.15 0.51
CA ILE A 159 2.05 -16.65 0.88
C ILE A 159 2.10 -18.18 0.72
N GLU A 160 1.06 -18.90 1.11
CA GLU A 160 0.98 -20.36 0.97
C GLU A 160 1.20 -20.78 -0.49
N VAL A 161 0.58 -20.10 -1.45
CA VAL A 161 0.80 -20.36 -2.88
C VAL A 161 2.24 -20.06 -3.29
N ALA A 162 2.82 -18.95 -2.85
CA ALA A 162 4.21 -18.62 -3.17
C ALA A 162 5.21 -19.65 -2.60
N LEU A 163 4.93 -20.19 -1.42
CA LEU A 163 5.78 -21.22 -0.79
C LEU A 163 5.69 -22.57 -1.49
N GLN A 164 4.58 -22.87 -2.18
CA GLN A 164 4.41 -24.10 -2.97
C GLN A 164 5.21 -24.07 -4.27
N HIS A 165 5.55 -22.88 -4.80
CA HIS A 165 6.25 -22.66 -6.06
C HIS A 165 7.42 -21.67 -5.91
N PRO A 166 8.38 -21.95 -5.02
CA PRO A 166 9.44 -20.98 -4.68
C PRO A 166 10.46 -20.73 -5.81
N GLU A 167 10.46 -21.56 -6.84
CA GLU A 167 11.36 -21.44 -7.99
C GLU A 167 10.99 -20.26 -8.90
N ASP A 168 9.70 -19.95 -9.09
CA ASP A 168 9.24 -18.96 -10.06
C ASP A 168 8.14 -18.01 -9.55
N THR A 169 7.67 -18.20 -8.32
CA THR A 169 6.58 -17.43 -7.73
C THR A 169 7.06 -16.61 -6.54
N ARG A 170 6.58 -15.36 -6.43
CA ARG A 170 6.87 -14.47 -5.30
C ARG A 170 5.60 -13.80 -4.79
N TYR A 171 5.58 -13.59 -3.49
CA TYR A 171 4.57 -12.80 -2.81
C TYR A 171 4.95 -11.31 -2.83
N CYS A 172 3.97 -10.45 -3.12
CA CYS A 172 4.12 -9.00 -3.09
C CYS A 172 3.20 -8.37 -2.05
N LEU A 173 3.68 -7.33 -1.36
CA LEU A 173 2.94 -6.63 -0.32
C LEU A 173 2.86 -5.13 -0.60
N GLY A 174 1.67 -4.54 -0.49
CA GLY A 174 1.39 -3.16 -0.88
C GLY A 174 1.59 -2.09 0.18
N SER A 175 2.06 -2.44 1.38
CA SER A 175 2.31 -1.52 2.49
C SER A 175 3.25 -2.14 3.52
N VAL A 176 3.45 -1.50 4.67
CA VAL A 176 4.15 -1.99 5.88
C VAL A 176 5.67 -2.05 5.75
N LEU A 177 6.21 -2.67 4.70
CA LEU A 177 7.65 -2.97 4.57
C LEU A 177 8.47 -1.75 4.16
N ASN A 178 9.74 -1.72 4.57
CA ASN A 178 10.64 -0.60 4.33
C ASN A 178 10.83 -0.27 2.85
N HIS A 179 10.95 -1.28 1.97
CA HIS A 179 11.06 -1.03 0.54
C HIS A 179 9.80 -0.39 -0.04
N VAL A 180 8.61 -0.73 0.48
CA VAL A 180 7.34 -0.08 0.07
C VAL A 180 7.36 1.38 0.48
N ILE A 181 7.76 1.68 1.71
CA ILE A 181 7.87 3.04 2.22
C ILE A 181 8.87 3.85 1.39
N LEU A 182 10.03 3.28 1.08
CA LEU A 182 11.05 3.89 0.23
C LEU A 182 10.46 4.28 -1.14
N HIS A 183 9.79 3.35 -1.82
CA HIS A 183 9.16 3.62 -3.12
C HIS A 183 8.11 4.74 -3.03
N GLN A 184 7.37 4.82 -1.93
CA GLN A 184 6.34 5.85 -1.75
C GLN A 184 6.90 7.25 -1.48
N THR A 185 8.17 7.40 -1.11
CA THR A 185 8.77 8.72 -0.85
C THR A 185 8.78 9.62 -2.08
N VAL A 186 8.61 9.10 -3.28
CA VAL A 186 8.42 9.89 -4.51
C VAL A 186 7.28 10.90 -4.37
N ILE A 187 6.23 10.57 -3.60
CA ILE A 187 5.09 11.45 -3.33
C ILE A 187 5.54 12.73 -2.62
N GLY A 188 6.24 12.57 -1.50
CA GLY A 188 6.71 13.69 -0.70
C GLY A 188 7.87 14.45 -1.35
N GLN A 189 8.74 13.77 -2.12
CA GLN A 189 9.79 14.43 -2.88
C GLN A 189 9.20 15.39 -3.92
N GLU A 190 8.20 14.95 -4.68
CA GLU A 190 7.46 15.85 -5.58
C GLU A 190 6.72 16.96 -4.83
N ALA A 191 6.07 16.63 -3.71
CA ALA A 191 5.33 17.60 -2.92
C ALA A 191 6.24 18.72 -2.38
N VAL A 192 7.47 18.41 -1.95
CA VAL A 192 8.46 19.41 -1.52
C VAL A 192 8.73 20.40 -2.65
N VAL A 193 9.05 19.91 -3.84
CA VAL A 193 9.31 20.77 -5.02
C VAL A 193 8.07 21.58 -5.41
N GLN A 194 6.90 20.97 -5.40
CA GLN A 194 5.64 21.63 -5.74
C GLN A 194 5.23 22.71 -4.73
N MET A 195 5.52 22.51 -3.44
CA MET A 195 5.33 23.54 -2.42
C MET A 195 6.27 24.73 -2.64
N GLU A 196 7.54 24.49 -3.00
CA GLU A 196 8.49 25.53 -3.36
C GLU A 196 8.02 26.32 -4.61
N MET A 197 7.51 25.63 -5.63
CA MET A 197 6.91 26.28 -6.82
C MET A 197 5.68 27.13 -6.48
N ALA A 198 4.94 26.77 -5.43
CA ALA A 198 3.78 27.52 -4.94
C ALA A 198 4.16 28.67 -3.98
N ASP A 199 5.45 28.93 -3.80
CA ASP A 199 5.97 29.89 -2.78
C ASP A 199 5.34 29.64 -1.40
N ALA A 200 5.33 28.37 -0.98
CA ALA A 200 4.71 27.92 0.26
C ALA A 200 5.57 26.87 0.96
N GLU A 201 5.53 26.88 2.29
CA GLU A 201 6.10 25.84 3.13
C GLU A 201 5.01 25.34 4.11
N PRO A 202 4.84 24.02 4.28
CA PRO A 202 3.81 23.53 5.18
C PRO A 202 4.25 23.66 6.65
N ASP A 203 3.35 24.12 7.50
CA ASP A 203 3.51 24.01 8.97
C ASP A 203 3.16 22.60 9.46
N VAL A 204 2.22 21.96 8.75
CA VAL A 204 1.69 20.64 9.12
C VAL A 204 1.55 19.77 7.87
N VAL A 205 2.04 18.54 7.94
CA VAL A 205 1.82 17.49 6.94
C VAL A 205 0.98 16.38 7.57
N ILE A 206 -0.13 16.04 6.94
CA ILE A 206 -1.09 15.05 7.45
C ILE A 206 -1.18 13.90 6.48
N GLY A 207 -1.03 12.66 6.96
CA GLY A 207 -1.17 11.46 6.14
C GLY A 207 -2.01 10.39 6.81
N CYS A 208 -2.76 9.62 6.00
CA CYS A 208 -3.51 8.46 6.48
C CYS A 208 -2.55 7.34 6.87
N PHE A 209 -2.82 6.71 8.01
CA PHE A 209 -2.02 5.59 8.50
C PHE A 209 -2.85 4.29 8.55
N GLY A 210 -2.78 3.53 7.46
CA GLY A 210 -3.18 2.12 7.43
C GLY A 210 -1.96 1.24 7.76
N GLY A 211 -1.26 0.71 6.76
CA GLY A 211 0.05 0.07 6.91
C GLY A 211 1.23 1.04 6.95
N GLY A 212 0.99 2.36 6.90
CA GLY A 212 2.03 3.40 7.01
C GLY A 212 2.55 3.95 5.68
N SER A 213 2.33 3.29 4.55
CA SER A 213 2.94 3.68 3.26
C SER A 213 2.47 5.04 2.73
N ASN A 214 1.19 5.39 2.91
CA ASN A 214 0.65 6.70 2.54
C ASN A 214 1.27 7.80 3.39
N PHE A 215 1.23 7.63 4.71
CA PHE A 215 1.78 8.59 5.67
C PHE A 215 3.28 8.82 5.47
N ALA A 216 4.06 7.75 5.41
CA ALA A 216 5.51 7.83 5.28
C ALA A 216 5.93 8.35 3.90
N GLY A 217 5.25 7.93 2.84
CA GLY A 217 5.53 8.39 1.48
C GLY A 217 5.41 9.90 1.32
N LEU A 218 4.38 10.50 1.91
CA LEU A 218 4.20 11.94 1.93
C LEU A 218 5.09 12.62 2.99
N GLY A 219 5.10 12.09 4.21
CA GLY A 219 5.65 12.79 5.37
C GLY A 219 7.18 12.72 5.52
N PHE A 220 7.82 11.61 5.14
CA PHE A 220 9.25 11.41 5.38
C PHE A 220 10.18 12.39 4.65
N PRO A 221 9.92 12.81 3.39
CA PRO A 221 10.71 13.88 2.77
C PRO A 221 10.63 15.22 3.53
N PHE A 222 9.49 15.55 4.14
CA PHE A 222 9.36 16.73 5.02
C PHE A 222 10.03 16.51 6.38
N LEU A 223 9.93 15.31 6.96
CA LEU A 223 10.66 14.95 8.17
C LEU A 223 12.17 15.07 7.96
N ARG A 224 12.67 14.69 6.78
CA ARG A 224 14.07 14.89 6.42
C ARG A 224 14.46 16.37 6.48
N LYS A 225 13.63 17.31 5.98
CA LYS A 225 13.89 18.75 6.10
C LYS A 225 13.99 19.20 7.57
N ASN A 226 13.17 18.62 8.46
CA ASN A 226 13.31 18.89 9.89
C ASN A 226 14.67 18.46 10.44
N LEU A 227 15.14 17.28 10.04
CA LEU A 227 16.39 16.69 10.55
C LEU A 227 17.64 17.33 9.94
N THR A 228 17.60 17.77 8.69
CA THR A 228 18.79 18.24 7.96
C THR A 228 18.86 19.75 7.80
N GLU A 229 17.71 20.45 7.86
CA GLU A 229 17.61 21.88 7.62
C GLU A 229 17.06 22.65 8.84
N GLY A 230 16.81 21.94 9.95
CA GLY A 230 16.30 22.57 11.18
C GLY A 230 14.86 23.08 11.08
N LYS A 231 14.08 22.62 10.09
CA LYS A 231 12.66 22.96 9.96
C LYS A 231 11.87 22.36 11.12
N LYS A 232 10.65 22.88 11.36
CA LYS A 232 9.77 22.46 12.46
C LYS A 232 8.39 22.05 11.93
N ILE A 233 8.33 21.37 10.80
CA ILE A 233 7.11 20.89 10.19
C ILE A 233 6.51 19.80 11.07
N ARG A 234 5.26 19.96 11.51
CA ARG A 234 4.55 18.95 12.28
C ARG A 234 4.07 17.85 11.34
N ILE A 235 4.45 16.60 11.62
CA ILE A 235 4.02 15.44 10.83
C ILE A 235 2.95 14.68 11.63
N VAL A 236 1.76 14.52 11.08
CA VAL A 236 0.58 13.94 11.74
C VAL A 236 0.12 12.68 11.02
N ALA A 237 0.15 11.56 11.72
CA ALA A 237 -0.45 10.30 11.28
C ALA A 237 -1.91 10.23 11.74
N VAL A 238 -2.82 9.93 10.80
CA VAL A 238 -4.24 9.78 11.09
C VAL A 238 -4.67 8.34 10.85
N GLU A 239 -5.13 7.69 11.89
CA GLU A 239 -5.65 6.31 11.84
C GLU A 239 -7.14 6.27 12.19
N PRO A 240 -7.92 5.27 11.73
CA PRO A 240 -9.32 5.14 12.10
C PRO A 240 -9.48 4.68 13.55
N SER A 241 -10.48 5.23 14.23
CA SER A 241 -10.81 4.86 15.60
C SER A 241 -11.27 3.39 15.75
N SER A 242 -11.71 2.77 14.67
CA SER A 242 -12.06 1.35 14.60
C SER A 242 -10.83 0.42 14.60
N CYS A 243 -9.65 0.95 14.28
CA CYS A 243 -8.39 0.21 14.28
C CYS A 243 -7.23 1.10 14.79
N PRO A 244 -7.23 1.46 16.08
CA PRO A 244 -6.33 2.46 16.65
C PRO A 244 -4.99 1.85 17.05
N LYS A 245 -4.26 1.26 16.13
CA LYS A 245 -3.02 0.53 16.43
C LYS A 245 -1.88 1.41 16.94
N LEU A 246 -1.77 2.66 16.46
CA LEU A 246 -0.75 3.60 16.95
C LEU A 246 -1.09 4.17 18.32
N THR A 247 -2.38 4.38 18.60
CA THR A 247 -2.82 5.05 19.84
C THR A 247 -3.18 4.08 20.94
N ARG A 248 -3.56 2.84 20.63
CA ARG A 248 -3.98 1.80 21.59
C ARG A 248 -3.26 0.47 21.43
N GLY A 249 -2.57 0.22 20.33
CA GLY A 249 -1.75 -0.97 20.11
C GLY A 249 -0.47 -0.93 20.93
N SER A 250 0.03 -2.09 21.32
CA SER A 250 1.35 -2.25 21.93
C SER A 250 2.43 -2.36 20.86
N PHE A 251 3.63 -1.81 21.15
CA PHE A 251 4.80 -2.03 20.30
C PHE A 251 5.47 -3.33 20.71
N GLN A 252 5.33 -4.35 19.87
CA GLN A 252 5.85 -5.70 20.13
C GLN A 252 6.10 -6.46 18.84
N TYR A 253 6.77 -7.61 18.94
CA TYR A 253 6.90 -8.53 17.81
C TYR A 253 5.56 -9.22 17.55
N ASP A 254 5.14 -9.21 16.28
CA ASP A 254 3.91 -9.86 15.82
C ASP A 254 4.04 -10.37 14.39
N PHE A 255 3.14 -11.25 13.97
CA PHE A 255 3.01 -11.69 12.59
C PHE A 255 2.14 -10.72 11.78
N GLY A 256 2.40 -10.62 10.49
CA GLY A 256 1.58 -9.83 9.55
C GLY A 256 0.37 -10.60 9.00
N ASP A 257 0.22 -11.89 9.34
CA ASP A 257 -0.81 -12.78 8.81
C ASP A 257 -1.33 -13.76 9.88
N VAL A 258 -2.51 -14.34 9.62
CA VAL A 258 -3.21 -15.21 10.59
C VAL A 258 -2.50 -16.55 10.80
N ALA A 259 -1.90 -17.14 9.77
CA ALA A 259 -1.22 -18.43 9.85
C ALA A 259 0.23 -18.35 10.33
N GLY A 260 0.79 -17.13 10.49
CA GLY A 260 2.16 -16.93 10.94
C GLY A 260 3.23 -17.29 9.91
N PHE A 261 2.92 -17.15 8.62
CA PHE A 261 3.88 -17.36 7.53
C PHE A 261 4.82 -16.17 7.32
N THR A 262 4.39 -14.97 7.74
CA THR A 262 5.25 -13.78 7.69
C THR A 262 6.31 -13.83 8.79
N PRO A 263 7.47 -13.15 8.60
CA PRO A 263 8.43 -13.03 9.68
C PRO A 263 7.86 -12.23 10.85
N LEU A 264 8.30 -12.57 12.06
CA LEU A 264 8.07 -11.76 13.26
C LEU A 264 8.80 -10.43 13.13
N LEU A 265 8.06 -9.33 13.15
CA LEU A 265 8.60 -7.98 13.06
C LEU A 265 8.10 -7.11 14.21
N PRO A 266 8.93 -6.18 14.71
CA PRO A 266 8.48 -5.21 15.72
C PRO A 266 7.52 -4.21 15.09
N MET A 267 6.32 -4.09 15.63
CA MET A 267 5.27 -3.21 15.12
C MET A 267 4.29 -2.78 16.23
N TYR A 268 3.60 -1.68 15.99
CA TYR A 268 2.39 -1.38 16.75
C TYR A 268 1.26 -2.29 16.28
N THR A 269 0.76 -3.13 17.16
CA THR A 269 -0.23 -4.17 16.82
C THR A 269 -1.38 -4.23 17.81
N LEU A 270 -2.53 -4.69 17.31
CA LEU A 270 -3.71 -5.10 18.11
C LEU A 270 -3.87 -6.63 18.12
N GLY A 271 -2.83 -7.36 17.69
CA GLY A 271 -2.81 -8.81 17.50
C GLY A 271 -3.08 -9.23 16.05
N HIS A 272 -2.37 -10.29 15.60
CA HIS A 272 -2.46 -10.78 14.20
C HIS A 272 -3.79 -11.45 13.87
N ASP A 273 -4.54 -11.93 14.88
CA ASP A 273 -5.92 -12.41 14.73
C ASP A 273 -6.93 -11.27 14.57
N SER A 274 -6.52 -10.01 14.82
CA SER A 274 -7.42 -8.88 14.68
C SER A 274 -7.66 -8.57 13.20
N VAL A 275 -8.92 -8.35 12.83
CA VAL A 275 -9.34 -7.93 11.48
C VAL A 275 -8.95 -6.49 11.14
N SER A 276 -8.02 -5.92 11.85
CA SER A 276 -7.71 -4.50 11.92
C SER A 276 -7.25 -3.87 10.62
N TYR A 277 -6.76 -4.65 9.65
CA TYR A 277 -6.34 -4.13 8.34
C TYR A 277 -7.46 -4.04 7.31
N THR A 278 -8.56 -4.77 7.50
CA THR A 278 -9.55 -4.98 6.44
C THR A 278 -10.63 -3.93 6.39
N HIS A 279 -10.92 -3.28 7.50
CA HIS A 279 -12.03 -2.33 7.61
C HIS A 279 -11.60 -0.87 7.43
N LEU A 280 -10.34 -0.62 7.10
CA LEU A 280 -9.76 0.72 6.92
C LEU A 280 -10.14 1.42 5.62
N THR A 281 -10.94 0.80 4.79
CA THR A 281 -11.27 1.31 3.45
C THR A 281 -12.73 1.64 3.30
N LEU A 282 -13.38 2.12 4.36
CA LEU A 282 -14.76 2.60 4.31
C LEU A 282 -14.83 4.12 4.27
N PRO A 283 -15.92 4.59 3.73
CA PRO A 283 -16.32 4.71 2.33
C PRO A 283 -15.69 5.88 1.68
#